data_fa61e144e6bc4127adbc404195b3363a
#
_entry.id   fa61e144e6bc4127adbc404195b3363a
#
_cell.length_a   1.000
_cell.length_b   1.000
_cell.length_c   1.000
_cell.angle_alpha   90.00
_cell.angle_beta   90.00
_cell.angle_gamma   90.00
#
_symmetry.space_group_name_H-M   'P 1'
#
loop_
_entity.id
_entity.type
_entity.pdbx_description
1 polymer ?
#
loop_
_entity_poly.entity_id
_entity_poly.type
_entity_poly.pdbx_seq_one_letter_code
_entity_poly.pdbx_strand_id
1 'polypeptide(L)'
;MTPDLEHKYAGKTVVGLVEEVIINEHLVLARIDTGATTSSIDLGLASELHLGPLVAKRTIISAHGKRMRPVVKALVLLKGRNIRASFTIVTRAHMEYPILIGRNILKKNFLIDPSLPIPPKSSRTVS
;
A
#
# COMPACT_ATOMS: atom_id res chain seq x y z
N MET A 1 26.05 5.59 -14.86
CA MET A 1 25.78 5.96 -13.46
C MET A 1 27.10 6.10 -12.72
N THR A 2 27.25 7.12 -11.90
CA THR A 2 28.45 7.29 -11.10
C THR A 2 28.47 6.27 -9.94
N PRO A 3 29.67 5.92 -9.42
CA PRO A 3 29.75 5.02 -8.26
C PRO A 3 28.94 5.50 -7.06
N ASP A 4 28.87 6.82 -6.83
CA ASP A 4 28.08 7.37 -5.72
C ASP A 4 26.58 7.08 -5.86
N LEU A 5 26.04 7.21 -7.10
CA LEU A 5 24.64 6.90 -7.35
C LEU A 5 24.36 5.42 -7.20
N GLU A 6 25.25 4.56 -7.69
CA GLU A 6 25.10 3.12 -7.51
C GLU A 6 25.08 2.75 -6.02
N HIS A 7 25.98 3.33 -5.25
CA HIS A 7 26.04 3.07 -3.83
C HIS A 7 24.78 3.58 -3.11
N LYS A 8 24.30 4.75 -3.50
CA LYS A 8 23.09 5.35 -2.91
C LYS A 8 21.87 4.45 -3.03
N TYR A 9 21.74 3.75 -4.16
CA TYR A 9 20.56 2.94 -4.42
C TYR A 9 20.75 1.45 -4.10
N ALA A 10 21.94 1.06 -3.69
CA ALA A 10 22.21 -0.30 -3.27
C ALA A 10 21.33 -0.67 -2.06
N GLY A 11 20.79 -1.87 -2.06
CA GLY A 11 19.96 -2.35 -0.97
C GLY A 11 18.52 -1.86 -1.00
N LYS A 12 18.14 -1.06 -1.98
CA LYS A 12 16.75 -0.64 -2.16
C LYS A 12 15.93 -1.80 -2.74
N THR A 13 14.67 -1.89 -2.35
CA THR A 13 13.73 -2.87 -2.87
C THR A 13 12.95 -2.25 -4.03
N VAL A 14 12.92 -2.92 -5.16
CA VAL A 14 12.24 -2.41 -6.35
C VAL A 14 10.80 -2.95 -6.41
N VAL A 15 9.85 -2.06 -6.61
CA VAL A 15 8.43 -2.40 -6.83
C VAL A 15 7.98 -1.83 -8.16
N GLY A 16 6.95 -2.43 -8.73
CA GLY A 16 6.30 -1.92 -9.95
C GLY A 16 5.11 -1.04 -9.63
N LEU A 17 4.20 -0.91 -10.58
CA LEU A 17 3.00 -0.09 -10.41
C LEU A 17 1.93 -0.79 -9.59
N VAL A 18 1.92 -2.12 -9.60
CA VAL A 18 1.01 -2.96 -8.83
C VAL A 18 1.82 -4.11 -8.27
N GLU A 19 1.61 -4.43 -7.00
CA GLU A 19 2.31 -5.53 -6.35
C GLU A 19 1.36 -6.41 -5.57
N GLU A 20 1.73 -7.67 -5.44
CA GLU A 20 1.05 -8.57 -4.52
C GLU A 20 1.54 -8.28 -3.12
N VAL A 21 0.62 -8.09 -2.20
CA VAL A 21 0.95 -7.92 -0.78
C VAL A 21 0.22 -8.99 0.03
N ILE A 22 0.79 -9.35 1.15
CA ILE A 22 0.12 -10.23 2.10
C ILE A 22 -0.18 -9.43 3.35
N ILE A 23 -1.44 -9.38 3.70
CA ILE A 23 -1.92 -8.66 4.88
C ILE A 23 -2.88 -9.58 5.62
N ASN A 24 -2.60 -9.81 6.90
CA ASN A 24 -3.36 -10.73 7.74
C ASN A 24 -3.61 -12.08 7.04
N GLU A 25 -2.53 -12.66 6.48
CA GLU A 25 -2.52 -13.97 5.82
C GLU A 25 -3.26 -14.04 4.48
N HIS A 26 -3.71 -12.88 3.95
CA HIS A 26 -4.41 -12.83 2.67
C HIS A 26 -3.55 -12.16 1.62
N LEU A 27 -3.49 -12.77 0.44
CA LEU A 27 -2.82 -12.20 -0.73
C LEU A 27 -3.77 -11.26 -1.45
N VAL A 28 -3.35 -10.01 -1.61
CA VAL A 28 -4.16 -8.96 -2.23
C VAL A 28 -3.28 -8.14 -3.16
N LEU A 29 -3.84 -7.68 -4.27
CA LEU A 29 -3.13 -6.76 -5.15
C LEU A 29 -3.26 -5.34 -4.62
N ALA A 30 -2.15 -4.62 -4.64
CA ALA A 30 -2.06 -3.25 -4.16
C ALA A 30 -1.48 -2.35 -5.25
N ARG A 31 -2.06 -1.17 -5.41
CA ARG A 31 -1.53 -0.15 -6.30
C ARG A 31 -0.44 0.64 -5.60
N ILE A 32 0.66 0.84 -6.29
CA ILE A 32 1.76 1.69 -5.81
C ILE A 32 1.49 3.12 -6.25
N ASP A 33 1.38 4.05 -5.29
CA ASP A 33 0.95 5.42 -5.60
C ASP A 33 1.86 6.44 -4.91
N THR A 34 2.79 6.99 -5.66
CA THR A 34 3.70 8.04 -5.16
C THR A 34 2.99 9.36 -4.90
N GLY A 35 1.79 9.55 -5.45
CA GLY A 35 0.99 10.75 -5.22
C GLY A 35 0.26 10.76 -3.89
N ALA A 36 0.16 9.61 -3.23
CA ALA A 36 -0.53 9.49 -1.97
C ALA A 36 0.44 9.61 -0.80
N THR A 37 0.15 10.50 0.14
CA THR A 37 0.95 10.66 1.34
C THR A 37 0.85 9.44 2.24
N THR A 38 -0.34 8.85 2.32
CA THR A 38 -0.62 7.70 3.19
C THR A 38 -1.22 6.57 2.39
N SER A 39 -0.99 5.35 2.88
CA SER A 39 -1.63 4.16 2.32
C SER A 39 -3.10 4.10 2.72
N SER A 40 -3.89 3.39 1.92
CA SER A 40 -5.32 3.24 2.20
C SER A 40 -5.77 1.83 1.90
N ILE A 41 -6.87 1.43 2.55
CA ILE A 41 -7.47 0.12 2.35
C ILE A 41 -8.99 0.27 2.28
N ASP A 42 -9.61 -0.49 1.41
CA ASP A 42 -11.06 -0.52 1.28
C ASP A 42 -11.72 -1.01 2.58
N LEU A 43 -12.81 -0.35 2.97
CA LEU A 43 -13.55 -0.68 4.18
C LEU A 43 -14.02 -2.14 4.18
N GLY A 44 -14.55 -2.61 3.06
CA GLY A 44 -15.02 -4.00 2.96
C GLY A 44 -13.89 -5.00 3.20
N LEU A 45 -12.73 -4.76 2.57
CA LEU A 45 -11.58 -5.62 2.76
C LEU A 45 -11.04 -5.54 4.19
N ALA A 46 -10.94 -4.34 4.77
CA ALA A 46 -10.49 -4.19 6.15
C ALA A 46 -11.38 -4.98 7.11
N SER A 47 -12.68 -4.97 6.86
CA SER A 47 -13.64 -5.73 7.65
C SER A 47 -13.44 -7.24 7.48
N GLU A 48 -13.29 -7.70 6.24
CA GLU A 48 -13.04 -9.13 5.97
C GLU A 48 -11.76 -9.61 6.65
N LEU A 49 -10.73 -8.79 6.65
CA LEU A 49 -9.43 -9.13 7.24
C LEU A 49 -9.39 -8.91 8.76
N HIS A 50 -10.47 -8.43 9.34
CA HIS A 50 -10.57 -8.15 10.78
C HIS A 50 -9.46 -7.20 11.25
N LEU A 51 -9.15 -6.19 10.44
CA LEU A 51 -8.15 -5.19 10.83
C LEU A 51 -8.72 -4.27 11.90
N GLY A 52 -7.90 -3.97 12.87
CA GLY A 52 -8.27 -3.11 13.97
C GLY A 52 -7.52 -3.48 15.23
N PRO A 53 -7.77 -2.80 16.33
CA PRO A 53 -8.70 -1.68 16.46
C PRO A 53 -8.25 -0.43 15.73
N LEU A 54 -9.15 0.54 15.59
CA LEU A 54 -8.79 1.84 15.06
C LEU A 54 -7.81 2.52 16.00
N VAL A 55 -6.75 3.08 15.45
CA VAL A 55 -5.71 3.71 16.27
C VAL A 55 -5.79 5.23 16.21
N ALA A 56 -6.51 5.79 15.22
CA ALA A 56 -6.63 7.23 15.05
C ALA A 56 -7.72 7.55 14.04
N LYS A 57 -8.01 8.85 13.91
CA LYS A 57 -8.77 9.40 12.81
C LYS A 57 -7.89 10.43 12.14
N ARG A 58 -7.97 10.53 10.83
CA ARG A 58 -7.20 11.50 10.06
C ARG A 58 -8.13 12.37 9.24
N THR A 59 -7.87 13.67 9.27
CA THR A 59 -8.57 14.61 8.40
C THR A 59 -7.93 14.57 7.03
N ILE A 60 -8.73 14.25 6.01
CA ILE A 60 -8.31 14.25 4.62
C ILE A 60 -8.92 15.48 3.94
N ILE A 61 -8.06 16.30 3.36
CA ILE A 61 -8.48 17.51 2.62
C ILE A 61 -8.37 17.19 1.14
N SER A 62 -9.47 17.42 0.42
CA SER A 62 -9.52 17.21 -1.03
C SER A 62 -10.30 18.34 -1.68
N ALA A 63 -10.41 18.29 -3.02
CA ALA A 63 -11.23 19.23 -3.77
C ALA A 63 -12.71 19.20 -3.35
N HIS A 64 -13.14 18.11 -2.72
CA HIS A 64 -14.52 17.93 -2.28
C HIS A 64 -14.72 18.26 -0.80
N GLY A 65 -13.73 18.86 -0.14
CA GLY A 65 -13.80 19.28 1.24
C GLY A 65 -12.97 18.42 2.18
N LYS A 66 -13.31 18.49 3.47
CA LYS A 66 -12.62 17.75 4.53
C LYS A 66 -13.43 16.55 4.95
N ARG A 67 -12.75 15.41 5.15
CA ARG A 67 -13.37 14.21 5.70
C ARG A 67 -12.49 13.61 6.77
N MET A 68 -13.12 13.09 7.81
CA MET A 68 -12.43 12.31 8.83
C MET A 68 -12.43 10.85 8.39
N ARG A 69 -11.26 10.23 8.38
CA ARG A 69 -11.14 8.82 8.01
C ARG A 69 -10.51 8.04 9.14
N PRO A 70 -11.03 6.85 9.46
CA PRO A 70 -10.41 6.01 10.46
C PRO A 70 -9.07 5.48 9.97
N VAL A 71 -8.18 5.23 10.91
CA VAL A 71 -6.84 4.72 10.63
C VAL A 71 -6.62 3.43 11.40
N VAL A 72 -6.10 2.42 10.73
CA VAL A 72 -5.65 1.18 11.36
C VAL A 72 -4.17 0.98 11.09
N LYS A 73 -3.50 0.28 11.99
CA LYS A 73 -2.16 -0.21 11.72
C LYS A 73 -2.23 -1.66 11.31
N ALA A 74 -1.44 -2.03 10.32
CA ALA A 74 -1.39 -3.40 9.84
C ALA A 74 0.04 -3.76 9.45
N LEU A 75 0.35 -5.04 9.56
CA LEU A 75 1.61 -5.58 9.08
C LEU A 75 1.38 -6.06 7.65
N VAL A 76 2.13 -5.51 6.72
CA VAL A 76 2.03 -5.88 5.32
C VAL A 76 3.36 -6.48 4.84
N LEU A 77 3.28 -7.61 4.16
CA LEU A 77 4.43 -8.21 3.49
C LEU A 77 4.45 -7.75 2.05
N LEU A 78 5.49 -7.02 1.69
CA LEU A 78 5.66 -6.44 0.36
C LEU A 78 7.08 -6.75 -0.12
N LYS A 79 7.21 -7.52 -1.20
CA LYS A 79 8.51 -7.90 -1.75
C LYS A 79 9.45 -8.48 -0.71
N GLY A 80 8.95 -9.41 0.10
CA GLY A 80 9.73 -10.09 1.12
C GLY A 80 10.01 -9.28 2.37
N ARG A 81 9.46 -8.09 2.49
CA ARG A 81 9.67 -7.23 3.65
C ARG A 81 8.39 -7.07 4.44
N ASN A 82 8.48 -7.35 5.74
CA ASN A 82 7.37 -7.10 6.67
C ASN A 82 7.43 -5.67 7.14
N ILE A 83 6.39 -4.90 6.86
CA ILE A 83 6.34 -3.48 7.20
C ILE A 83 5.05 -3.21 7.98
N ARG A 84 5.22 -2.67 9.18
CA ARG A 84 4.08 -2.20 9.95
C ARG A 84 3.80 -0.76 9.56
N ALA A 85 2.57 -0.49 9.15
CA ALA A 85 2.22 0.84 8.64
C ALA A 85 0.78 1.18 8.93
N SER A 86 0.49 2.48 8.88
CA SER A 86 -0.88 3.00 9.02
C SER A 86 -1.57 3.01 7.67
N PHE A 87 -2.83 2.61 7.68
CA PHE A 87 -3.72 2.65 6.52
C PHE A 87 -4.96 3.45 6.88
N THR A 88 -5.33 4.42 6.05
CA THR A 88 -6.65 5.04 6.18
C THR A 88 -7.68 4.09 5.57
N ILE A 89 -8.83 3.97 6.23
CA ILE A 89 -9.93 3.15 5.73
C ILE A 89 -10.81 4.04 4.87
N VAL A 90 -11.04 3.61 3.64
CA VAL A 90 -11.81 4.36 2.66
C VAL A 90 -12.73 3.42 1.91
N THR A 91 -13.76 3.95 1.26
CA THR A 91 -14.59 3.15 0.37
C THR A 91 -13.92 3.14 -1.00
N ARG A 92 -13.41 1.99 -1.41
CA ARG A 92 -12.74 1.80 -2.69
C ARG A 92 -13.42 0.75 -3.56
N ALA A 93 -14.72 0.53 -3.32
CA ALA A 93 -15.47 -0.51 -4.03
C ALA A 93 -15.43 -0.35 -5.55
N HIS A 94 -15.30 0.89 -6.03
CA HIS A 94 -15.23 1.20 -7.47
C HIS A 94 -13.80 1.26 -7.99
N MET A 95 -12.81 1.06 -7.13
CA MET A 95 -11.41 1.13 -7.54
C MET A 95 -10.92 -0.24 -7.98
N GLU A 96 -10.00 -0.24 -8.91
CA GLU A 96 -9.45 -1.48 -9.45
C GLU A 96 -8.74 -2.31 -8.38
N TYR A 97 -8.09 -1.64 -7.44
CA TYR A 97 -7.32 -2.30 -6.38
C TYR A 97 -7.80 -1.83 -5.01
N PRO A 98 -8.04 -2.77 -4.08
CA PRO A 98 -8.59 -2.40 -2.77
C PRO A 98 -7.55 -1.82 -1.80
N ILE A 99 -6.26 -1.96 -2.11
CA ILE A 99 -5.18 -1.40 -1.31
C ILE A 99 -4.36 -0.45 -2.17
N LEU A 100 -4.00 0.68 -1.57
CA LEU A 100 -3.12 1.65 -2.17
C LEU A 100 -1.93 1.83 -1.23
N ILE A 101 -0.72 1.66 -1.77
CA ILE A 101 0.52 1.83 -1.03
C ILE A 101 1.04 3.23 -1.31
N GLY A 102 1.06 4.06 -0.29
CA GLY A 102 1.49 5.45 -0.39
C GLY A 102 2.90 5.68 0.12
N ARG A 103 3.27 6.97 0.19
CA ARG A 103 4.64 7.34 0.54
C ARG A 103 5.03 6.97 1.96
N ASN A 104 4.07 6.80 2.88
CA ASN A 104 4.41 6.37 4.24
C ASN A 104 5.10 5.01 4.27
N ILE A 105 4.84 4.16 3.27
CA ILE A 105 5.53 2.89 3.09
C ILE A 105 6.69 3.04 2.10
N LEU A 106 6.43 3.69 0.96
CA LEU A 106 7.40 3.75 -0.14
C LEU A 106 8.70 4.46 0.23
N LYS A 107 8.68 5.38 1.17
CA LYS A 107 9.89 6.05 1.65
C LYS A 107 10.84 5.13 2.42
N LYS A 108 10.42 3.91 2.72
CA LYS A 108 11.21 2.95 3.50
C LYS A 108 12.07 2.07 2.60
N ASN A 109 12.97 2.70 1.86
CA ASN A 109 13.93 2.01 0.99
C ASN A 109 13.31 1.28 -0.19
N PHE A 110 12.31 1.89 -0.83
CA PHE A 110 11.75 1.39 -2.07
C PHE A 110 12.14 2.28 -3.26
N LEU A 111 12.31 1.65 -4.40
CA LEU A 111 12.38 2.30 -5.70
C LEU A 111 11.25 1.76 -6.56
N ILE A 112 10.75 2.58 -7.47
CA ILE A 112 9.64 2.20 -8.32
C ILE A 112 10.13 2.09 -9.76
N ASP A 113 9.92 0.91 -10.36
CA ASP A 113 10.19 0.65 -11.75
C ASP A 113 8.87 0.42 -12.48
N PRO A 114 8.36 1.42 -13.22
CA PRO A 114 7.08 1.29 -13.90
C PRO A 114 7.05 0.24 -15.01
N SER A 115 8.20 -0.23 -15.44
CA SER A 115 8.29 -1.22 -16.52
C SER A 115 8.08 -2.66 -16.05
N LEU A 116 8.04 -2.90 -14.74
CA LEU A 116 7.84 -4.24 -14.24
C LEU A 116 6.44 -4.75 -14.61
N PRO A 117 6.30 -6.05 -14.90
CA PRO A 117 4.99 -6.62 -15.22
C PRO A 117 4.01 -6.44 -14.06
N ILE A 118 2.75 -6.15 -14.41
CA ILE A 118 1.68 -6.08 -13.42
C ILE A 118 1.19 -7.50 -13.15
N PRO A 119 1.12 -7.93 -11.87
CA PRO A 119 0.60 -9.25 -11.55
C PRO A 119 -0.84 -9.41 -12.05
N PRO A 120 -1.21 -10.56 -12.61
CA PRO A 120 -2.59 -10.77 -13.04
C PRO A 120 -3.52 -10.86 -11.83
N LYS A 121 -4.75 -10.37 -11.99
CA LYS A 121 -5.74 -10.43 -10.91
C LYS A 121 -6.05 -11.87 -10.50
N SER A 122 -5.89 -12.82 -11.42
CA SER A 122 -6.09 -14.24 -11.14
C SER A 122 -5.02 -14.83 -10.21
N SER A 123 -3.90 -14.13 -10.01
CA SER A 123 -2.87 -14.60 -9.07
C SER A 123 -3.30 -14.46 -7.62
N ARG A 124 -4.37 -13.69 -7.38
CA ARG A 124 -4.88 -13.48 -6.03
C ARG A 124 -5.40 -14.78 -5.47
N THR A 125 -4.86 -15.15 -4.31
CA THR A 125 -5.26 -16.38 -3.64
C THR A 125 -6.60 -16.17 -2.95
N VAL A 126 -7.48 -17.13 -3.11
CA VAL A 126 -8.72 -17.20 -2.34
C VAL A 126 -8.44 -18.07 -1.14
N SER A 127 -8.53 -17.51 0.02
CA SER A 127 -8.26 -18.22 1.25
C SER A 127 -9.54 -18.41 2.04
#